data_0d1ec2cf80c5173122bc17fab96acd6f
#
_entry.id   0d1ec2cf80c5173122bc17fab96acd6f
#
_cell.length_a   1.000
_cell.length_b   1.000
_cell.length_c   1.000
_cell.angle_alpha   90.00
_cell.angle_beta   90.00
_cell.angle_gamma   90.00
#
_symmetry.space_group_name_H-M   'P 1'
#
loop_
_entity.id
_entity.type
_entity.pdbx_description
1 polymer ?
#
loop_
_entity_poly.entity_id
_entity_poly.type
_entity_poly.pdbx_seq_one_letter_code
_entity_poly.pdbx_strand_id
1 'polypeptide(L)' 'MTQSVAFIGLGAMGYRMAAHFPKYFEKVYVWNRNFDKAKQHATEFGTLAVELAEAVQADVIFSCL' A
#
# COMPACT_ATOMS: atom_id res chain seq x y z
N MET A 1 14.48 -2.45 13.08
CA MET A 1 13.88 -3.59 12.42
C MET A 1 13.08 -3.17 11.19
N THR A 2 13.41 -3.73 10.06
CA THR A 2 12.74 -3.41 8.81
C THR A 2 11.43 -4.17 8.74
N GLN A 3 10.33 -3.45 8.57
CA GLN A 3 9.03 -4.07 8.40
C GLN A 3 8.35 -3.48 7.19
N SER A 4 7.70 -4.32 6.41
CA SER A 4 6.93 -3.90 5.25
C SER A 4 5.46 -4.25 5.43
N VAL A 5 4.60 -3.41 4.88
CA VAL A 5 3.16 -3.61 4.92
C VAL A 5 2.62 -3.42 3.51
N ALA A 6 1.60 -4.19 3.18
CA ALA A 6 0.93 -4.06 1.88
C ALA A 6 -0.56 -3.84 2.08
N PHE A 7 -1.11 -2.94 1.28
CA PHE A 7 -2.54 -2.71 1.21
C PHE A 7 -3.05 -3.21 -0.14
N ILE A 8 -3.93 -4.20 -0.07
CA ILE A 8 -4.56 -4.78 -1.26
C ILE A 8 -5.96 -4.19 -1.35
N GLY A 9 -6.13 -3.24 -2.26
CA GLY A 9 -7.38 -2.51 -2.39
C GLY A 9 -7.31 -1.18 -1.67
N LEU A 10 -7.56 -0.12 -2.41
CA LEU A 10 -7.50 1.24 -1.88
C LEU A 10 -8.87 1.90 -1.97
N GLY A 11 -9.83 1.35 -1.22
CA GLY A 11 -11.10 2.03 -1.04
C GLY A 11 -10.91 3.27 -0.18
N ALA A 12 -12.03 3.98 0.12
CA ALA A 12 -11.94 5.23 0.86
C ALA A 12 -11.16 5.10 2.15
N MET A 13 -11.41 4.03 2.92
CA MET A 13 -10.71 3.82 4.18
C MET A 13 -9.29 3.31 3.97
N GLY A 14 -9.11 2.37 3.04
CA GLY A 14 -7.79 1.84 2.76
C GLY A 14 -6.81 2.90 2.28
N TYR A 15 -7.29 3.82 1.46
CA TYR A 15 -6.48 4.92 0.95
C TYR A 15 -5.94 5.77 2.09
N ARG A 16 -6.81 6.12 3.06
CA ARG A 16 -6.42 6.94 4.19
C ARG A 16 -5.50 6.18 5.14
N MET A 17 -5.81 4.94 5.41
CA MET A 17 -4.98 4.12 6.30
C MET A 17 -3.57 3.97 5.76
N ALA A 18 -3.46 3.64 4.47
CA ALA A 18 -2.15 3.46 3.85
C ALA A 18 -1.33 4.75 3.86
N ALA A 19 -1.99 5.91 3.84
CA ALA A 19 -1.30 7.20 3.88
C ALA A 19 -0.60 7.45 5.21
N HIS A 20 -1.08 6.85 6.29
CA HIS A 20 -0.48 7.03 7.61
C HIS A 20 0.66 6.05 7.90
N PHE A 21 0.72 4.95 7.18
CA PHE A 21 1.64 3.87 7.49
C PHE A 21 3.11 4.14 7.19
N PRO A 22 3.47 5.03 6.24
CA PRO A 22 4.89 5.33 6.04
C PRO A 22 5.60 5.89 7.27
N LYS A 23 4.83 6.36 8.26
CA LYS A 23 5.41 6.82 9.53
C LYS A 23 5.89 5.67 10.40
N TYR A 24 5.38 4.46 10.18
CA TYR A 24 5.60 3.32 11.06
C TYR A 24 6.31 2.17 10.37
N PHE A 25 6.30 2.15 9.04
CA PHE A 25 6.90 1.05 8.26
C PHE A 25 7.87 1.63 7.26
N GLU A 26 8.98 0.95 7.05
CA GLU A 26 9.97 1.39 6.06
C GLU A 26 9.45 1.32 4.64
N LYS A 27 8.65 0.28 4.36
CA LYS A 27 8.09 0.08 3.02
C LYS A 27 6.60 -0.14 3.12
N VAL A 28 5.84 0.68 2.42
CA VAL A 28 4.40 0.55 2.33
C VAL A 28 4.06 0.30 0.87
N TYR A 29 3.66 -0.93 0.58
CA TYR A 29 3.24 -1.31 -0.76
C TYR A 29 1.75 -1.11 -0.91
N VAL A 30 1.34 -0.62 -2.06
CA VAL A 30 -0.08 -0.45 -2.35
C VAL A 30 -0.40 -1.08 -3.70
N TRP A 31 -1.52 -1.75 -3.76
CA TRP A 31 -2.06 -2.32 -4.98
C TRP A 31 -3.55 -2.06 -5.03
N ASN A 32 -4.06 -1.72 -6.19
CA ASN A 32 -5.48 -1.54 -6.38
C ASN A 32 -5.86 -2.07 -7.74
N ARG A 33 -7.07 -2.56 -7.86
CA ARG A 33 -7.57 -3.09 -9.12
C ARG A 33 -7.48 -2.03 -10.22
N ASN A 34 -7.85 -0.80 -9.89
CA ASN A 34 -7.55 0.34 -10.73
C ASN A 34 -6.16 0.82 -10.34
N PHE A 35 -5.17 0.43 -11.13
CA PHE A 35 -3.78 0.67 -10.76
C PHE A 35 -3.40 2.15 -10.76
N ASP A 36 -4.12 2.97 -11.52
CA ASP A 36 -3.87 4.41 -11.50
C ASP A 36 -4.07 4.99 -10.11
N LYS A 37 -5.01 4.44 -9.34
CA LYS A 37 -5.25 4.86 -7.97
C LYS A 37 -4.06 4.52 -7.07
N ALA A 38 -3.44 3.36 -7.29
CA ALA A 38 -2.25 2.99 -6.54
C ALA A 38 -1.08 3.92 -6.88
N LYS A 39 -0.93 4.26 -8.15
CA LYS A 39 0.12 5.18 -8.58
C LYS A 39 -0.08 6.57 -7.99
N GLN A 40 -1.32 7.03 -7.94
CA GLN A 40 -1.65 8.31 -7.33
C GLN A 40 -1.27 8.32 -5.86
N HIS A 41 -1.57 7.25 -5.16
CA HIS A 41 -1.24 7.12 -3.75
C HIS A 41 0.28 7.17 -3.54
N ALA A 42 1.01 6.46 -4.38
CA ALA A 42 2.47 6.44 -4.30
C ALA A 42 3.06 7.83 -4.50
N THR A 43 2.52 8.57 -5.46
CA THR A 43 2.99 9.92 -5.75
C THR A 43 2.69 10.88 -4.60
N GLU A 44 1.51 10.74 -4.01
CA GLU A 44 1.03 11.67 -3.00
C GLU A 44 1.65 11.42 -1.62
N PHE A 45 1.84 10.16 -1.26
CA PHE A 45 2.24 9.79 0.10
C PHE A 45 3.59 9.07 0.18
N GLY A 46 4.24 8.84 -0.94
CA GLY A 46 5.53 8.17 -0.94
C GLY A 46 5.47 6.67 -0.73
N THR A 47 4.30 6.07 -0.95
CA THR A 47 4.16 4.62 -0.91
C THR A 47 4.65 4.01 -2.23
N LEU A 48 4.62 2.68 -2.32
CA LEU A 48 5.12 1.97 -3.49
C LEU A 48 3.99 1.23 -4.18
N ALA A 49 3.64 1.69 -5.38
CA ALA A 49 2.63 1.02 -6.18
C ALA A 49 3.29 -0.17 -6.87
N VAL A 50 2.84 -1.38 -6.53
CA VAL A 50 3.47 -2.60 -7.01
C VAL A 50 2.42 -3.57 -7.54
N GLU A 51 2.89 -4.58 -8.28
CA GLU A 51 2.04 -5.67 -8.71
C GLU A 51 1.61 -6.52 -7.52
N LEU A 52 0.48 -7.21 -7.66
CA LEU A 52 -0.07 -8.02 -6.57
C LEU A 52 0.93 -9.06 -6.07
N ALA A 53 1.65 -9.70 -6.99
CA ALA A 53 2.63 -10.72 -6.63
C ALA A 53 3.73 -10.16 -5.73
N GLU A 54 4.11 -8.92 -5.92
CA GLU A 54 5.11 -8.27 -5.08
C GLU A 54 4.50 -7.84 -3.74
N ALA A 55 3.28 -7.33 -3.78
CA ALA A 55 2.61 -6.86 -2.57
C ALA A 55 2.43 -7.98 -1.54
N VAL A 56 2.12 -9.19 -1.99
CA VAL A 56 1.88 -10.31 -1.07
C VAL A 56 3.16 -10.80 -0.39
N GLN A 57 4.32 -10.29 -0.75
CA GLN A 57 5.56 -10.64 -0.10
C GLN A 57 5.86 -9.76 1.12
N ALA A 58 5.02 -8.79 1.38
CA ALA A 58 5.19 -7.92 2.55
C ALA A 58 5.03 -8.70 3.85
N ASP A 59 5.63 -8.19 4.92
CA ASP A 59 5.54 -8.84 6.23
C ASP A 59 4.11 -8.81 6.79
N VAL A 60 3.39 -7.74 6.53
CA VAL A 60 2.00 -7.59 6.97
C VAL A 60 1.17 -7.22 5.76
N ILE A 61 0.00 -7.85 5.64
CA ILE A 61 -0.89 -7.60 4.50
C ILE A 61 -2.27 -7.23 5.01
N PHE A 62 -2.76 -6.09 4.55
CA PHE A 62 -4.14 -5.66 4.79
C PHE A 62 -4.91 -5.77 3.48
N SER A 63 -6.05 -6.44 3.52
CA SER A 63 -6.93 -6.55 2.36
C SER A 63 -8.18 -5.71 2.61
N CYS A 64 -8.42 -4.74 1.74
CA CYS A 64 -9.54 -3.80 1.86
C CYS A 64 -10.44 -3.90 0.62
N LEU A 65 -10.65 -5.10 0.14
CA LEU A 65 -11.49 -5.33 -1.04
C LEU A 65 -12.97 -5.38 -0.72
#